data_b12db1bd4c01e408209c0c992e8ddc1a
#
_entry.id   b12db1bd4c01e408209c0c992e8ddc1a
#
_cell.length_a   1.000
_cell.length_b   1.000
_cell.length_c   1.000
_cell.angle_alpha   90.00
_cell.angle_beta   90.00
_cell.angle_gamma   90.00
#
_symmetry.space_group_name_H-M   'P 1'
#
loop_
_entity.id
_entity.type
_entity.pdbx_description
1 polymer ?
#
loop_
_entity_poly.entity_id
_entity_poly.type
_entity_poly.pdbx_seq_one_letter_code
_entity_poly.pdbx_strand_id
1 'polypeptide(L)'
;MSASRTIAKKAPVSIWSGVIALTLATIYLVALLAVEKQALIIALLVAGIVVVVAAAWFGLLDSVSACFAEHEDALGACAIIAALIVAAYFHDNHFVLLLIITVLLYSVATLGLNVQFGYAGVLNFAGASFFGIGAYTSAVFNTYTSVPHLIVLLIGGLLAALAGSLLLLPVLRTRGHYAALVTIAFALLLKTFLEVNDVLGGPQGMQVKGMKILGWSFNDNIKFAGLSLSFYMNYFVVSLLLLVGAFVVVRRLERSWIGLNLDALRLDETAANCFGLDVVRWKITAFLIGNFLIGIAGALFGMVGGFVAPNNYTFADSLILVSILLLGGIGNPWGLVVATIIVVVVPEKLQTIQEYRFLLYALMVIAVLLFRPEGLLPRPVRRYFPGWRP
;
A
#
# COMPACT_ATOMS: atom_id res chain seq x y z
N MET A 1 9.51 -32.90 -12.26
CA MET A 1 9.44 -32.88 -13.73
C MET A 1 9.43 -31.40 -14.15
N SER A 2 10.59 -30.88 -14.55
CA SER A 2 10.80 -29.50 -14.98
C SER A 2 10.35 -29.39 -16.44
N ALA A 3 9.19 -28.78 -16.67
CA ALA A 3 8.80 -28.38 -18.03
C ALA A 3 9.59 -27.12 -18.37
N SER A 4 10.57 -27.25 -19.26
CA SER A 4 11.26 -26.16 -19.93
C SER A 4 10.22 -25.33 -20.70
N ARG A 5 9.74 -24.23 -20.09
CA ARG A 5 8.97 -23.20 -20.83
C ARG A 5 9.90 -22.59 -21.87
N THR A 6 9.74 -23.00 -23.10
CA THR A 6 10.38 -22.44 -24.29
C THR A 6 10.14 -20.93 -24.27
N ILE A 7 11.19 -20.14 -24.17
CA ILE A 7 11.16 -18.68 -24.24
C ILE A 7 10.81 -18.29 -25.67
N ALA A 8 9.52 -18.25 -25.99
CA ALA A 8 9.04 -17.66 -27.22
C ALA A 8 9.47 -16.18 -27.22
N LYS A 9 10.11 -15.73 -28.30
CA LYS A 9 10.42 -14.33 -28.59
C LYS A 9 9.12 -13.52 -28.46
N LYS A 10 8.85 -12.90 -27.30
CA LYS A 10 7.69 -12.03 -27.13
C LYS A 10 7.85 -10.88 -28.11
N ALA A 11 6.87 -10.71 -29.02
CA ALA A 11 6.72 -9.52 -29.85
C ALA A 11 6.72 -8.26 -28.94
N PRO A 12 7.16 -7.08 -29.42
CA PRO A 12 7.13 -5.87 -28.65
C PRO A 12 5.71 -5.65 -28.13
N VAL A 13 5.56 -5.59 -26.81
CA VAL A 13 4.24 -5.46 -26.19
C VAL A 13 3.76 -4.05 -26.50
N SER A 14 2.67 -3.94 -27.23
CA SER A 14 2.08 -2.64 -27.60
C SER A 14 1.61 -1.89 -26.35
N ILE A 15 1.97 -0.62 -26.19
CA ILE A 15 1.50 0.27 -25.13
C ILE A 15 -0.02 0.28 -25.03
N TRP A 16 -0.72 0.09 -26.16
CA TRP A 16 -2.16 0.05 -26.24
C TRP A 16 -2.81 -1.05 -25.39
N SER A 17 -2.13 -2.18 -25.21
CA SER A 17 -2.63 -3.27 -24.35
C SER A 17 -2.69 -2.84 -22.87
N GLY A 18 -1.69 -2.09 -22.41
CA GLY A 18 -1.68 -1.52 -21.05
C GLY A 18 -2.72 -0.43 -20.86
N VAL A 19 -2.87 0.46 -21.84
CA VAL A 19 -3.89 1.54 -21.81
C VAL A 19 -5.29 0.96 -21.82
N ILE A 20 -5.58 -0.04 -22.67
CA ILE A 20 -6.89 -0.71 -22.72
C ILE A 20 -7.18 -1.42 -21.39
N ALA A 21 -6.21 -2.14 -20.84
CA ALA A 21 -6.38 -2.81 -19.54
C ALA A 21 -6.68 -1.80 -18.41
N LEU A 22 -5.97 -0.67 -18.39
CA LEU A 22 -6.17 0.39 -17.40
C LEU A 22 -7.55 1.07 -17.56
N THR A 23 -7.98 1.37 -18.79
CA THR A 23 -9.29 1.97 -19.04
C THR A 23 -10.43 1.02 -18.67
N LEU A 24 -10.33 -0.26 -19.01
CA LEU A 24 -11.30 -1.28 -18.60
C LEU A 24 -11.37 -1.43 -17.07
N ALA A 25 -10.21 -1.47 -16.40
CA ALA A 25 -10.14 -1.52 -14.94
C ALA A 25 -10.77 -0.27 -14.31
N THR A 26 -10.53 0.91 -14.87
CA THR A 26 -11.13 2.17 -14.38
C THR A 26 -12.66 2.18 -14.55
N ILE A 27 -13.16 1.77 -15.71
CA ILE A 27 -14.60 1.68 -15.97
C ILE A 27 -15.25 0.67 -15.00
N TYR A 28 -14.62 -0.48 -14.81
CA TYR A 28 -15.09 -1.48 -13.86
C TYR A 28 -15.10 -0.95 -12.42
N LEU A 29 -14.06 -0.21 -12.01
CA LEU A 29 -14.00 0.42 -10.68
C LEU A 29 -15.11 1.45 -10.49
N VAL A 30 -15.35 2.33 -11.49
CA VAL A 30 -16.45 3.31 -11.46
C VAL A 30 -17.79 2.60 -11.36
N ALA A 31 -18.02 1.55 -12.14
CA ALA A 31 -19.25 0.77 -12.08
C ALA A 31 -19.46 0.13 -10.69
N LEU A 32 -18.40 -0.45 -10.11
CA LEU A 32 -18.45 -1.05 -8.78
C LEU A 32 -18.73 -0.02 -7.69
N LEU A 33 -18.13 1.18 -7.80
CA LEU A 33 -18.33 2.28 -6.84
C LEU A 33 -19.72 2.91 -6.95
N ALA A 34 -20.28 3.00 -8.16
CA ALA A 34 -21.59 3.60 -8.42
C ALA A 34 -22.79 2.72 -8.01
N VAL A 35 -22.61 1.40 -7.99
CA VAL A 35 -23.70 0.47 -7.67
C VAL A 35 -23.89 0.37 -6.15
N GLU A 36 -25.17 0.48 -5.72
CA GLU A 36 -25.56 0.34 -4.30
C GLU A 36 -26.30 -0.98 -4.01
N LYS A 37 -26.93 -1.59 -5.03
CA LYS A 37 -27.68 -2.83 -4.85
C LYS A 37 -26.78 -4.03 -4.63
N GLN A 38 -26.91 -4.72 -3.50
CA GLN A 38 -26.07 -5.86 -3.11
C GLN A 38 -26.01 -6.97 -4.18
N ALA A 39 -27.15 -7.32 -4.79
CA ALA A 39 -27.21 -8.35 -5.85
C ALA A 39 -26.36 -7.97 -7.09
N LEU A 40 -26.37 -6.69 -7.48
CA LEU A 40 -25.55 -6.22 -8.60
C LEU A 40 -24.07 -6.14 -8.24
N ILE A 41 -23.74 -5.79 -7.00
CA ILE A 41 -22.35 -5.81 -6.50
C ILE A 41 -21.80 -7.23 -6.57
N ILE A 42 -22.54 -8.22 -6.08
CA ILE A 42 -22.16 -9.64 -6.15
C ILE A 42 -21.99 -10.10 -7.60
N ALA A 43 -22.93 -9.73 -8.49
CA ALA A 43 -22.84 -10.08 -9.90
C ALA A 43 -21.59 -9.46 -10.56
N LEU A 44 -21.28 -8.18 -10.27
CA LEU A 44 -20.07 -7.51 -10.76
C LEU A 44 -18.81 -8.19 -10.22
N LEU A 45 -18.75 -8.54 -8.94
CA LEU A 45 -17.59 -9.22 -8.35
C LEU A 45 -17.38 -10.59 -8.99
N VAL A 46 -18.43 -11.40 -9.17
CA VAL A 46 -18.33 -12.68 -9.86
C VAL A 46 -17.86 -12.49 -11.30
N ALA A 47 -18.42 -11.53 -12.03
CA ALA A 47 -17.97 -11.20 -13.38
C ALA A 47 -16.49 -10.79 -13.41
N GLY A 48 -16.04 -9.95 -12.46
CA GLY A 48 -14.64 -9.55 -12.33
C GLY A 48 -13.71 -10.73 -12.08
N ILE A 49 -14.07 -11.65 -11.17
CA ILE A 49 -13.30 -12.87 -10.91
C ILE A 49 -13.20 -13.72 -12.18
N VAL A 50 -14.31 -13.94 -12.89
CA VAL A 50 -14.33 -14.70 -14.14
C VAL A 50 -13.42 -14.07 -15.19
N VAL A 51 -13.47 -12.74 -15.35
CA VAL A 51 -12.60 -12.01 -16.29
C VAL A 51 -11.13 -12.15 -15.92
N VAL A 52 -10.77 -12.00 -14.63
CA VAL A 52 -9.39 -12.14 -14.16
C VAL A 52 -8.87 -13.58 -14.35
N VAL A 53 -9.70 -14.59 -14.02
CA VAL A 53 -9.35 -16.00 -14.23
C VAL A 53 -9.18 -16.31 -15.71
N ALA A 54 -10.08 -15.86 -16.56
CA ALA A 54 -9.97 -16.01 -18.02
C ALA A 54 -8.70 -15.31 -18.54
N ALA A 55 -8.44 -14.07 -18.14
CA ALA A 55 -7.24 -13.33 -18.52
C ALA A 55 -5.96 -14.04 -18.07
N ALA A 56 -5.97 -14.66 -16.88
CA ALA A 56 -4.86 -15.47 -16.39
C ALA A 56 -4.66 -16.72 -17.26
N TRP A 57 -5.74 -17.40 -17.64
CA TRP A 57 -5.68 -18.63 -18.45
C TRP A 57 -5.17 -18.37 -19.87
N PHE A 58 -5.55 -17.23 -20.47
CA PHE A 58 -5.03 -16.79 -21.76
C PHE A 58 -3.65 -16.12 -21.71
N GLY A 59 -3.00 -16.02 -20.54
CA GLY A 59 -1.69 -15.38 -20.38
C GLY A 59 -1.70 -13.85 -20.59
N LEU A 60 -2.87 -13.23 -20.62
CA LEU A 60 -3.00 -11.78 -20.80
C LEU A 60 -2.41 -10.99 -19.63
N LEU A 61 -2.50 -11.51 -18.41
CA LEU A 61 -1.94 -10.85 -17.23
C LEU A 61 -0.41 -10.73 -17.31
N ASP A 62 0.29 -11.75 -17.86
CA ASP A 62 1.74 -11.70 -18.05
C ASP A 62 2.12 -10.65 -19.10
N SER A 63 1.31 -10.52 -20.16
CA SER A 63 1.50 -9.51 -21.20
C SER A 63 1.26 -8.09 -20.65
N VAL A 64 0.22 -7.91 -19.85
CA VAL A 64 -0.08 -6.64 -19.17
C VAL A 64 1.04 -6.28 -18.19
N SER A 65 1.49 -7.21 -17.36
CA SER A 65 2.60 -6.97 -16.42
C SER A 65 3.88 -6.58 -17.13
N ALA A 66 4.21 -7.22 -18.27
CA ALA A 66 5.35 -6.86 -19.11
C ALA A 66 5.21 -5.45 -19.72
N CYS A 67 4.00 -5.08 -20.16
CA CYS A 67 3.70 -3.74 -20.69
C CYS A 67 3.89 -2.66 -19.61
N PHE A 68 3.41 -2.90 -18.40
CA PHE A 68 3.62 -1.99 -17.27
C PHE A 68 5.10 -1.86 -16.88
N ALA A 69 5.90 -2.91 -17.03
CA ALA A 69 7.33 -2.86 -16.76
C ALA A 69 8.12 -2.09 -17.85
N GLU A 70 7.66 -2.13 -19.12
CA GLU A 70 8.34 -1.51 -20.26
C GLU A 70 7.95 -0.02 -20.45
N HIS A 71 6.68 0.34 -20.19
CA HIS A 71 6.12 1.68 -20.41
C HIS A 71 5.59 2.33 -19.13
N GLU A 72 6.35 2.21 -18.03
CA GLU A 72 5.90 2.66 -16.70
C GLU A 72 5.51 4.12 -16.61
N ASP A 73 6.32 5.03 -17.19
CA ASP A 73 6.10 6.46 -17.06
C ASP A 73 4.80 6.89 -17.76
N ALA A 74 4.54 6.34 -18.95
CA ALA A 74 3.31 6.64 -19.69
C ALA A 74 2.07 6.05 -19.01
N LEU A 75 2.14 4.79 -18.57
CA LEU A 75 1.04 4.14 -17.86
C LEU A 75 0.82 4.74 -16.47
N GLY A 76 1.89 5.21 -15.81
CA GLY A 76 1.78 5.97 -14.58
C GLY A 76 1.01 7.27 -14.75
N ALA A 77 1.31 8.04 -15.79
CA ALA A 77 0.56 9.25 -16.14
C ALA A 77 -0.91 8.93 -16.44
N CYS A 78 -1.19 7.86 -17.21
CA CYS A 78 -2.55 7.41 -17.47
C CYS A 78 -3.29 7.00 -16.18
N ALA A 79 -2.61 6.34 -15.24
CA ALA A 79 -3.21 5.95 -13.95
C ALA A 79 -3.55 7.16 -13.08
N ILE A 80 -2.70 8.19 -13.06
CA ILE A 80 -2.97 9.45 -12.35
C ILE A 80 -4.19 10.15 -12.98
N ILE A 81 -4.26 10.24 -14.30
CA ILE A 81 -5.41 10.82 -15.01
C ILE A 81 -6.68 10.02 -14.72
N ALA A 82 -6.61 8.69 -14.72
CA ALA A 82 -7.74 7.84 -14.38
C ALA A 82 -8.24 8.09 -12.94
N ALA A 83 -7.34 8.19 -11.97
CA ALA A 83 -7.68 8.51 -10.59
C ALA A 83 -8.34 9.88 -10.45
N LEU A 84 -7.84 10.90 -11.17
CA LEU A 84 -8.45 12.24 -11.21
C LEU A 84 -9.86 12.21 -11.83
N ILE A 85 -10.07 11.47 -12.92
CA ILE A 85 -11.39 11.31 -13.56
C ILE A 85 -12.37 10.63 -12.60
N VAL A 86 -11.94 9.56 -11.90
CA VAL A 86 -12.80 8.87 -10.93
C VAL A 86 -13.19 9.81 -9.79
N ALA A 87 -12.25 10.55 -9.23
CA ALA A 87 -12.52 11.51 -8.16
C ALA A 87 -13.42 12.67 -8.63
N ALA A 88 -13.24 13.16 -9.86
CA ALA A 88 -14.07 14.20 -10.44
C ALA A 88 -15.52 13.70 -10.70
N TYR A 89 -15.67 12.43 -11.09
CA TYR A 89 -17.01 11.84 -11.28
C TYR A 89 -17.78 11.73 -9.96
N PHE A 90 -17.11 11.40 -8.85
CA PHE A 90 -17.70 11.24 -7.51
C PHE A 90 -17.49 12.47 -6.62
N HIS A 91 -17.35 13.67 -7.17
CA HIS A 91 -16.99 14.90 -6.44
C HIS A 91 -17.91 15.26 -5.27
N ASP A 92 -19.19 14.85 -5.29
CA ASP A 92 -20.18 15.10 -4.24
C ASP A 92 -20.33 13.93 -3.25
N ASN A 93 -19.81 12.75 -3.58
CA ASN A 93 -20.02 11.57 -2.76
C ASN A 93 -18.90 11.40 -1.72
N HIS A 94 -19.18 11.87 -0.49
CA HIS A 94 -18.23 11.81 0.63
C HIS A 94 -17.73 10.40 0.93
N PHE A 95 -18.60 9.39 0.87
CA PHE A 95 -18.23 8.00 1.16
C PHE A 95 -17.26 7.44 0.12
N VAL A 96 -17.56 7.64 -1.16
CA VAL A 96 -16.69 7.14 -2.23
C VAL A 96 -15.34 7.84 -2.22
N LEU A 97 -15.30 9.17 -1.99
CA LEU A 97 -14.04 9.90 -1.87
C LEU A 97 -13.21 9.42 -0.69
N LEU A 98 -13.82 9.21 0.49
CA LEU A 98 -13.13 8.66 1.65
C LEU A 98 -12.56 7.25 1.36
N LEU A 99 -13.32 6.41 0.66
CA LEU A 99 -12.87 5.08 0.26
C LEU A 99 -11.67 5.15 -0.68
N ILE A 100 -11.71 6.05 -1.68
CA ILE A 100 -10.57 6.25 -2.59
C ILE A 100 -9.34 6.76 -1.83
N ILE A 101 -9.49 7.72 -0.92
CA ILE A 101 -8.39 8.21 -0.07
C ILE A 101 -7.80 7.07 0.74
N THR A 102 -8.62 6.22 1.33
CA THR A 102 -8.17 5.03 2.08
C THR A 102 -7.36 4.09 1.18
N VAL A 103 -7.81 3.83 -0.05
CA VAL A 103 -7.06 3.04 -1.05
C VAL A 103 -5.70 3.67 -1.34
N LEU A 104 -5.64 4.99 -1.56
CA LEU A 104 -4.38 5.68 -1.84
C LEU A 104 -3.40 5.57 -0.66
N LEU A 105 -3.87 5.82 0.57
CA LEU A 105 -3.02 5.78 1.76
C LEU A 105 -2.57 4.35 2.13
N TYR A 106 -3.44 3.36 1.97
CA TYR A 106 -3.05 1.95 2.16
C TYR A 106 -2.08 1.50 1.07
N SER A 107 -2.21 2.02 -0.16
CA SER A 107 -1.22 1.77 -1.21
C SER A 107 0.15 2.35 -0.84
N VAL A 108 0.23 3.54 -0.23
CA VAL A 108 1.50 4.09 0.28
C VAL A 108 2.06 3.21 1.39
N ALA A 109 1.23 2.80 2.35
CA ALA A 109 1.65 1.94 3.45
C ALA A 109 2.17 0.59 2.95
N THR A 110 1.48 -0.04 2.00
CA THR A 110 1.91 -1.32 1.42
C THR A 110 3.14 -1.18 0.53
N LEU A 111 3.34 -0.05 -0.16
CA LEU A 111 4.61 0.25 -0.84
C LEU A 111 5.77 0.33 0.17
N GLY A 112 5.57 0.96 1.33
CA GLY A 112 6.55 0.96 2.43
C GLY A 112 6.85 -0.46 2.94
N LEU A 113 5.81 -1.26 3.15
CA LEU A 113 5.95 -2.65 3.57
C LEU A 113 6.67 -3.50 2.50
N ASN A 114 6.43 -3.22 1.21
CA ASN A 114 7.11 -3.87 0.09
C ASN A 114 8.61 -3.62 0.05
N VAL A 115 9.09 -2.46 0.52
CA VAL A 115 10.54 -2.20 0.64
C VAL A 115 11.17 -3.18 1.61
N GLN A 116 10.48 -3.52 2.69
CA GLN A 116 10.96 -4.44 3.72
C GLN A 116 10.84 -5.91 3.28
N PHE A 117 9.66 -6.35 2.89
CA PHE A 117 9.39 -7.72 2.45
C PHE A 117 9.94 -8.01 1.04
N GLY A 118 9.61 -7.11 0.10
CA GLY A 118 9.81 -7.36 -1.32
C GLY A 118 11.25 -7.19 -1.76
N TYR A 119 11.96 -6.23 -1.18
CA TYR A 119 13.34 -5.94 -1.57
C TYR A 119 14.36 -6.45 -0.56
N ALA A 120 14.14 -6.27 0.75
CA ALA A 120 15.08 -6.70 1.77
C ALA A 120 14.83 -8.13 2.30
N GLY A 121 13.69 -8.75 2.01
CA GLY A 121 13.33 -10.08 2.48
C GLY A 121 13.04 -10.16 3.99
N VAL A 122 12.80 -9.03 4.66
CA VAL A 122 12.57 -8.98 6.10
C VAL A 122 11.07 -8.95 6.40
N LEU A 123 10.59 -9.95 7.13
CA LEU A 123 9.18 -10.07 7.50
C LEU A 123 8.81 -9.06 8.58
N ASN A 124 7.85 -8.18 8.30
CA ASN A 124 7.31 -7.21 9.24
C ASN A 124 5.77 -7.30 9.32
N PHE A 125 5.27 -7.87 10.40
CA PHE A 125 3.84 -7.98 10.71
C PHE A 125 3.32 -6.86 11.61
N ALA A 126 4.09 -5.79 11.81
CA ALA A 126 3.70 -4.62 12.60
C ALA A 126 3.31 -3.41 11.72
N GLY A 127 2.93 -3.62 10.46
CA GLY A 127 2.62 -2.55 9.51
C GLY A 127 1.58 -1.55 10.04
N ALA A 128 0.46 -2.04 10.58
CA ALA A 128 -0.58 -1.19 11.15
C ALA A 128 -0.10 -0.43 12.41
N SER A 129 0.85 -0.99 13.16
CA SER A 129 1.44 -0.30 14.31
C SER A 129 2.25 0.92 13.90
N PHE A 130 3.07 0.82 12.85
CA PHE A 130 3.82 1.97 12.32
C PHE A 130 2.90 3.00 11.67
N PHE A 131 1.84 2.55 11.03
CA PHE A 131 0.77 3.41 10.54
C PHE A 131 0.07 4.13 11.70
N GLY A 132 -0.20 3.42 12.81
CA GLY A 132 -0.74 3.96 14.05
C GLY A 132 0.20 4.99 14.71
N ILE A 133 1.52 4.75 14.76
CA ILE A 133 2.49 5.73 15.26
C ILE A 133 2.37 7.04 14.47
N GLY A 134 2.28 6.98 13.15
CA GLY A 134 2.04 8.15 12.31
C GLY A 134 0.73 8.87 12.66
N ALA A 135 -0.37 8.13 12.76
CA ALA A 135 -1.69 8.66 13.07
C ALA A 135 -1.75 9.31 14.46
N TYR A 136 -1.20 8.66 15.49
CA TYR A 136 -1.10 9.23 16.82
C TYR A 136 -0.17 10.44 16.89
N THR A 137 0.91 10.45 16.10
CA THR A 137 1.76 11.64 15.96
C THR A 137 0.92 12.82 15.47
N SER A 138 0.10 12.63 14.45
CA SER A 138 -0.76 13.69 13.95
C SER A 138 -1.78 14.15 15.00
N ALA A 139 -2.35 13.24 15.80
CA ALA A 139 -3.28 13.55 16.85
C ALA A 139 -2.65 14.41 17.96
N VAL A 140 -1.49 13.98 18.46
CA VAL A 140 -0.76 14.67 19.53
C VAL A 140 -0.33 16.07 19.07
N PHE A 141 0.32 16.18 17.92
CA PHE A 141 0.79 17.48 17.42
C PHE A 141 -0.37 18.43 17.12
N ASN A 142 -1.49 17.96 16.58
CA ASN A 142 -2.66 18.77 16.31
C ASN A 142 -3.39 19.23 17.58
N THR A 143 -3.28 18.49 18.68
CA THR A 143 -3.92 18.81 19.93
C THR A 143 -3.07 19.77 20.76
N TYR A 144 -1.76 19.52 20.87
CA TYR A 144 -0.88 20.22 21.82
C TYR A 144 0.03 21.26 21.19
N THR A 145 0.11 21.31 19.83
CA THR A 145 1.02 22.23 19.13
C THR A 145 0.35 22.95 17.98
N SER A 146 0.99 24.05 17.52
CA SER A 146 0.57 24.80 16.34
C SER A 146 1.48 24.56 15.13
N VAL A 147 2.20 23.44 15.07
CA VAL A 147 3.11 23.08 13.99
C VAL A 147 2.34 22.92 12.68
N PRO A 148 2.84 23.42 11.53
CA PRO A 148 2.21 23.23 10.23
C PRO A 148 2.00 21.73 9.92
N HIS A 149 0.80 21.38 9.47
CA HIS A 149 0.40 19.97 9.30
C HIS A 149 1.29 19.20 8.31
N LEU A 150 1.86 19.88 7.29
CA LEU A 150 2.83 19.23 6.37
C LEU A 150 4.09 18.76 7.12
N ILE A 151 4.56 19.55 8.11
CA ILE A 151 5.70 19.17 8.94
C ILE A 151 5.32 18.00 9.86
N VAL A 152 4.09 18.00 10.38
CA VAL A 152 3.57 16.90 11.20
C VAL A 152 3.54 15.57 10.42
N LEU A 153 3.20 15.59 9.13
CA LEU A 153 3.29 14.40 8.28
C LEU A 153 4.72 13.83 8.25
N LEU A 154 5.71 14.71 8.05
CA LEU A 154 7.12 14.29 8.02
C LEU A 154 7.59 13.78 9.38
N ILE A 155 7.18 14.44 10.48
CA ILE A 155 7.49 13.99 11.85
C ILE A 155 6.87 12.60 12.10
N GLY A 156 5.61 12.37 11.68
CA GLY A 156 4.94 11.07 11.80
C GLY A 156 5.70 9.95 11.08
N GLY A 157 6.15 10.24 9.84
CA GLY A 157 7.02 9.33 9.11
C GLY A 157 8.36 9.07 9.81
N LEU A 158 8.99 10.12 10.32
CA LEU A 158 10.29 10.02 11.01
C LEU A 158 10.18 9.20 12.32
N LEU A 159 9.15 9.46 13.12
CA LEU A 159 8.91 8.71 14.36
C LEU A 159 8.61 7.23 14.09
N ALA A 160 7.82 6.93 13.07
CA ALA A 160 7.59 5.55 12.66
C ALA A 160 8.89 4.87 12.16
N ALA A 161 9.72 5.58 11.41
CA ALA A 161 11.02 5.07 10.96
C ALA A 161 11.97 4.81 12.13
N LEU A 162 12.04 5.72 13.10
CA LEU A 162 12.87 5.56 14.31
C LEU A 162 12.38 4.38 15.16
N ALA A 163 11.07 4.28 15.41
CA ALA A 163 10.49 3.14 16.12
C ALA A 163 10.77 1.81 15.41
N GLY A 164 10.69 1.80 14.06
CA GLY A 164 11.02 0.64 13.26
C GLY A 164 12.49 0.25 13.32
N SER A 165 13.40 1.23 13.32
CA SER A 165 14.83 0.94 13.45
C SER A 165 15.17 0.37 14.84
N LEU A 166 14.49 0.85 15.89
CA LEU A 166 14.63 0.33 17.26
C LEU A 166 14.10 -1.10 17.34
N LEU A 167 12.93 -1.39 16.75
CA LEU A 167 12.38 -2.74 16.67
C LEU A 167 13.30 -3.70 15.92
N LEU A 168 14.03 -3.21 14.93
CA LEU A 168 14.90 -4.05 14.14
C LEU A 168 16.07 -4.62 14.96
N LEU A 169 16.52 -3.96 16.04
CA LEU A 169 17.61 -4.45 16.88
C LEU A 169 17.38 -5.87 17.42
N PRO A 170 16.24 -6.20 18.05
CA PRO A 170 15.94 -7.59 18.41
C PRO A 170 15.70 -8.49 17.20
N VAL A 171 15.10 -7.98 16.12
CA VAL A 171 14.84 -8.75 14.90
C VAL A 171 16.12 -9.25 14.24
N LEU A 172 17.19 -8.44 14.24
CA LEU A 172 18.51 -8.81 13.68
C LEU A 172 19.18 -9.95 14.45
N ARG A 173 18.86 -10.15 15.72
CA ARG A 173 19.38 -11.26 16.54
C ARG A 173 18.63 -12.57 16.31
N THR A 174 17.50 -12.52 15.61
CA THR A 174 16.65 -13.68 15.32
C THR A 174 16.85 -14.12 13.86
N ARG A 175 16.61 -15.40 13.59
CA ARG A 175 16.72 -15.98 12.22
C ARG A 175 15.37 -16.51 11.76
N GLY A 176 15.07 -16.33 10.48
CA GLY A 176 13.89 -16.91 9.84
C GLY A 176 12.58 -16.43 10.46
N HIS A 177 11.72 -17.37 10.82
CA HIS A 177 10.36 -17.08 11.31
C HIS A 177 10.29 -16.37 12.66
N TYR A 178 11.35 -16.41 13.47
CA TYR A 178 11.39 -15.71 14.76
C TYR A 178 11.34 -14.17 14.59
N ALA A 179 11.83 -13.65 13.47
CA ALA A 179 11.72 -12.23 13.15
C ALA A 179 10.26 -11.78 13.07
N ALA A 180 9.39 -12.61 12.48
CA ALA A 180 7.96 -12.35 12.40
C ALA A 180 7.32 -12.29 13.81
N LEU A 181 7.67 -13.21 14.70
CA LEU A 181 7.16 -13.23 16.09
C LEU A 181 7.51 -11.97 16.86
N VAL A 182 8.74 -11.44 16.68
CA VAL A 182 9.16 -10.18 17.32
C VAL A 182 8.32 -9.00 16.85
N THR A 183 8.02 -8.92 15.53
CA THR A 183 7.19 -7.84 15.00
C THR A 183 5.73 -7.96 15.45
N ILE A 184 5.19 -9.18 15.58
CA ILE A 184 3.84 -9.42 16.15
C ILE A 184 3.81 -8.97 17.61
N ALA A 185 4.81 -9.37 18.41
CA ALA A 185 4.90 -8.96 19.82
C ALA A 185 4.93 -7.43 19.96
N PHE A 186 5.68 -6.74 19.08
CA PHE A 186 5.69 -5.27 19.05
C PHE A 186 4.32 -4.69 18.74
N ALA A 187 3.57 -5.27 17.79
CA ALA A 187 2.24 -4.80 17.46
C ALA A 187 1.28 -4.90 18.66
N LEU A 188 1.35 -6.00 19.41
CA LEU A 188 0.57 -6.18 20.64
C LEU A 188 1.01 -5.21 21.74
N LEU A 189 2.31 -5.05 21.94
CA LEU A 189 2.85 -4.11 22.94
C LEU A 189 2.45 -2.66 22.62
N LEU A 190 2.55 -2.23 21.36
CA LEU A 190 2.14 -0.88 20.97
C LEU A 190 0.65 -0.63 21.24
N LYS A 191 -0.21 -1.58 20.85
CA LYS A 191 -1.65 -1.48 21.14
C LYS A 191 -1.90 -1.31 22.63
N THR A 192 -1.33 -2.18 23.48
CA THR A 192 -1.48 -2.11 24.92
C THR A 192 -0.91 -0.80 25.50
N PHE A 193 0.22 -0.34 24.98
CA PHE A 193 0.81 0.95 25.37
C PHE A 193 -0.15 2.12 25.08
N LEU A 194 -0.78 2.11 23.90
CA LEU A 194 -1.77 3.15 23.53
C LEU A 194 -3.04 3.09 24.41
N GLU A 195 -3.48 1.89 24.80
CA GLU A 195 -4.68 1.70 25.65
C GLU A 195 -4.44 2.14 27.10
N VAL A 196 -3.24 1.96 27.63
CA VAL A 196 -2.93 2.30 29.04
C VAL A 196 -2.51 3.76 29.19
N ASN A 197 -2.13 4.44 28.11
CA ASN A 197 -1.58 5.79 28.19
C ASN A 197 -2.68 6.85 28.08
N ASP A 198 -3.08 7.46 29.19
CA ASP A 198 -4.10 8.49 29.25
C ASP A 198 -3.76 9.76 28.45
N VAL A 199 -2.47 10.10 28.30
CA VAL A 199 -2.01 11.25 27.51
C VAL A 199 -2.34 11.07 26.02
N LEU A 200 -2.36 9.82 25.57
CA LEU A 200 -2.74 9.44 24.20
C LEU A 200 -4.24 9.14 24.06
N GLY A 201 -5.05 9.50 25.06
CA GLY A 201 -6.49 9.32 25.06
C GLY A 201 -6.95 7.92 25.51
N GLY A 202 -6.03 7.06 25.94
CA GLY A 202 -6.33 5.71 26.44
C GLY A 202 -7.19 4.87 25.47
N PRO A 203 -8.08 4.01 25.98
CA PRO A 203 -8.95 3.17 25.15
C PRO A 203 -9.93 3.97 24.28
N GLN A 204 -10.26 5.21 24.71
CA GLN A 204 -11.21 6.09 24.01
C GLN A 204 -10.58 6.74 22.77
N GLY A 205 -9.23 6.83 22.70
CA GLY A 205 -8.55 7.49 21.60
C GLY A 205 -8.56 9.00 21.65
N MET A 206 -8.14 9.64 20.56
CA MET A 206 -8.01 11.11 20.46
C MET A 206 -8.73 11.64 19.21
N GLN A 207 -9.30 12.84 19.35
CA GLN A 207 -9.78 13.59 18.19
C GLN A 207 -8.62 14.27 17.48
N VAL A 208 -8.68 14.29 16.15
CA VAL A 208 -7.68 14.92 15.29
C VAL A 208 -8.34 16.08 14.55
N LYS A 209 -7.77 17.27 14.67
CA LYS A 209 -8.25 18.43 13.89
C LYS A 209 -7.91 18.22 12.42
N GLY A 210 -8.80 18.64 11.53
CA GLY A 210 -8.55 18.58 10.10
C GLY A 210 -7.33 19.39 9.67
N MET A 211 -6.75 18.99 8.55
CA MET A 211 -5.53 19.60 8.00
C MET A 211 -5.77 21.07 7.61
N LYS A 212 -4.78 21.92 7.88
CA LYS A 212 -4.73 23.31 7.42
C LYS A 212 -3.39 23.54 6.70
N ILE A 213 -3.44 24.12 5.50
CA ILE A 213 -2.24 24.50 4.73
C ILE A 213 -2.34 25.98 4.39
N LEU A 214 -1.35 26.78 4.79
CA LEU A 214 -1.26 28.21 4.52
C LEU A 214 -2.55 29.01 4.85
N GLY A 215 -3.25 28.64 5.94
CA GLY A 215 -4.51 29.26 6.35
C GLY A 215 -5.77 28.66 5.72
N TRP A 216 -5.65 27.79 4.72
CA TRP A 216 -6.78 27.06 4.12
C TRP A 216 -7.12 25.84 4.97
N SER A 217 -8.37 25.77 5.45
CA SER A 217 -8.89 24.58 6.14
C SER A 217 -9.38 23.54 5.14
N PHE A 218 -8.90 22.31 5.28
CA PHE A 218 -9.31 21.20 4.40
C PHE A 218 -10.72 20.67 4.72
N ASN A 219 -11.29 21.09 5.85
CA ASN A 219 -12.64 20.69 6.24
C ASN A 219 -13.73 21.59 5.63
N ASP A 220 -13.36 22.63 4.88
CA ASP A 220 -14.31 23.50 4.22
C ASP A 220 -14.57 23.01 2.78
N ASN A 221 -15.85 22.96 2.39
CA ASN A 221 -16.23 22.62 1.03
C ASN A 221 -15.71 23.66 0.04
N ILE A 222 -15.12 23.21 -1.05
CA ILE A 222 -14.62 24.07 -2.11
C ILE A 222 -15.80 24.49 -2.99
N LYS A 223 -16.03 25.80 -3.12
CA LYS A 223 -16.95 26.35 -4.10
C LYS A 223 -16.17 26.79 -5.33
N PHE A 224 -16.18 25.99 -6.38
CA PHE A 224 -15.52 26.32 -7.64
C PHE A 224 -16.53 26.34 -8.78
N ALA A 225 -16.61 27.45 -9.51
CA ALA A 225 -17.49 27.61 -10.67
C ALA A 225 -18.96 27.22 -10.45
N GLY A 226 -19.51 27.42 -9.24
CA GLY A 226 -20.91 27.09 -8.91
C GLY A 226 -21.14 25.63 -8.51
N LEU A 227 -20.09 24.77 -8.52
CA LEU A 227 -20.12 23.41 -8.03
C LEU A 227 -19.59 23.37 -6.58
N SER A 228 -20.34 22.71 -5.68
CA SER A 228 -19.89 22.43 -4.32
C SER A 228 -19.10 21.13 -4.32
N LEU A 229 -17.77 21.22 -4.28
CA LEU A 229 -16.92 20.05 -4.16
C LEU A 229 -16.82 19.62 -2.68
N SER A 230 -16.88 18.33 -2.43
CA SER A 230 -16.65 17.76 -1.10
C SER A 230 -15.29 18.18 -0.54
N PHE A 231 -15.22 18.48 0.76
CA PHE A 231 -13.97 18.76 1.45
C PHE A 231 -12.94 17.61 1.35
N TYR A 232 -13.40 16.36 1.15
CA TYR A 232 -12.53 15.21 0.91
C TYR A 232 -11.70 15.33 -0.39
N MET A 233 -12.09 16.18 -1.34
CA MET A 233 -11.31 16.42 -2.55
C MET A 233 -9.92 17.01 -2.23
N ASN A 234 -9.82 17.86 -1.19
CA ASN A 234 -8.52 18.38 -0.73
C ASN A 234 -7.60 17.24 -0.27
N TYR A 235 -8.14 16.34 0.56
CA TYR A 235 -7.41 15.18 1.06
C TYR A 235 -7.06 14.18 -0.04
N PHE A 236 -7.94 14.02 -1.03
CA PHE A 236 -7.67 13.18 -2.20
C PHE A 236 -6.43 13.66 -2.97
N VAL A 237 -6.35 14.97 -3.24
CA VAL A 237 -5.19 15.54 -3.96
C VAL A 237 -3.89 15.29 -3.19
N VAL A 238 -3.87 15.55 -1.88
CA VAL A 238 -2.68 15.31 -1.04
C VAL A 238 -2.33 13.82 -0.98
N SER A 239 -3.32 12.94 -0.84
CA SER A 239 -3.11 11.49 -0.82
C SER A 239 -2.58 10.97 -2.15
N LEU A 240 -3.08 11.51 -3.27
CA LEU A 240 -2.59 11.18 -4.62
C LEU A 240 -1.14 11.64 -4.81
N LEU A 241 -0.81 12.88 -4.41
CA LEU A 241 0.57 13.39 -4.45
C LEU A 241 1.50 12.54 -3.57
N LEU A 242 1.04 12.13 -2.40
CA LEU A 242 1.79 11.25 -1.51
C LEU A 242 2.04 9.87 -2.15
N LEU A 243 1.03 9.27 -2.79
CA LEU A 243 1.17 8.00 -3.50
C LEU A 243 2.17 8.13 -4.66
N VAL A 244 2.04 9.17 -5.47
CA VAL A 244 2.96 9.42 -6.60
C VAL A 244 4.39 9.60 -6.08
N GLY A 245 4.58 10.41 -5.02
CA GLY A 245 5.87 10.59 -4.37
C GLY A 245 6.47 9.29 -3.84
N ALA A 246 5.66 8.50 -3.12
CA ALA A 246 6.06 7.19 -2.61
C ALA A 246 6.43 6.22 -3.74
N PHE A 247 5.64 6.19 -4.81
CA PHE A 247 5.90 5.37 -5.98
C PHE A 247 7.23 5.75 -6.67
N VAL A 248 7.47 7.05 -6.86
CA VAL A 248 8.75 7.56 -7.42
C VAL A 248 9.94 7.18 -6.53
N VAL A 249 9.80 7.35 -5.20
CA VAL A 249 10.87 6.98 -4.24
C VAL A 249 11.17 5.49 -4.33
N VAL A 250 10.15 4.63 -4.26
CA VAL A 250 10.30 3.18 -4.31
C VAL A 250 10.90 2.74 -5.64
N ARG A 251 10.49 3.34 -6.76
CA ARG A 251 11.04 3.04 -8.09
C ARG A 251 12.49 3.49 -8.27
N ARG A 252 12.83 4.68 -7.77
CA ARG A 252 14.22 5.15 -7.78
C ARG A 252 15.10 4.27 -6.90
N LEU A 253 14.61 3.89 -5.72
CA LEU A 253 15.30 2.95 -4.84
C LEU A 253 15.50 1.60 -5.55
N GLU A 254 14.48 1.09 -6.19
CA GLU A 254 14.51 -0.16 -6.93
C GLU A 254 15.56 -0.17 -8.04
N ARG A 255 15.70 0.94 -8.79
CA ARG A 255 16.63 1.09 -9.90
C ARG A 255 18.04 1.52 -9.48
N SER A 256 18.25 1.83 -8.20
CA SER A 256 19.53 2.27 -7.66
C SER A 256 20.41 1.10 -7.22
N TRP A 257 21.67 1.39 -6.93
CA TRP A 257 22.58 0.43 -6.33
C TRP A 257 22.11 -0.06 -4.95
N ILE A 258 21.29 0.76 -4.25
CA ILE A 258 20.63 0.35 -3.00
C ILE A 258 19.71 -0.85 -3.26
N GLY A 259 18.87 -0.76 -4.30
CA GLY A 259 17.98 -1.85 -4.69
C GLY A 259 18.73 -3.13 -5.07
N LEU A 260 19.88 -3.01 -5.74
CA LEU A 260 20.74 -4.15 -6.06
C LEU A 260 21.24 -4.86 -4.80
N ASN A 261 21.72 -4.09 -3.80
CA ASN A 261 22.20 -4.65 -2.54
C ASN A 261 21.08 -5.31 -1.74
N LEU A 262 19.89 -4.71 -1.73
CA LEU A 262 18.71 -5.29 -1.08
C LEU A 262 18.28 -6.60 -1.78
N ASP A 263 18.34 -6.67 -3.09
CA ASP A 263 18.02 -7.90 -3.83
C ASP A 263 19.05 -9.00 -3.56
N ALA A 264 20.34 -8.68 -3.50
CA ALA A 264 21.38 -9.63 -3.13
C ALA A 264 21.14 -10.18 -1.71
N LEU A 265 20.81 -9.30 -0.77
CA LEU A 265 20.48 -9.67 0.60
C LEU A 265 19.27 -10.60 0.69
N ARG A 266 18.21 -10.30 -0.09
CA ARG A 266 16.99 -11.10 -0.10
C ARG A 266 17.21 -12.52 -0.64
N LEU A 267 18.12 -12.68 -1.63
CA LEU A 267 18.40 -13.96 -2.26
C LEU A 267 19.19 -14.88 -1.32
N ASP A 268 20.28 -14.38 -0.73
CA ASP A 268 21.08 -15.11 0.24
C ASP A 268 21.91 -14.16 1.11
N GLU A 269 21.51 -14.05 2.39
CA GLU A 269 22.18 -13.20 3.39
C GLU A 269 23.65 -13.65 3.63
N THR A 270 23.91 -14.96 3.60
CA THR A 270 25.24 -15.52 3.87
C THR A 270 26.19 -15.20 2.72
N ALA A 271 25.74 -15.42 1.50
CA ALA A 271 26.54 -15.08 0.32
C ALA A 271 26.77 -13.55 0.25
N ALA A 272 25.75 -12.73 0.49
CA ALA A 272 25.88 -11.27 0.49
C ALA A 272 26.95 -10.80 1.49
N ASN A 273 26.97 -11.39 2.69
CA ASN A 273 27.99 -11.08 3.73
C ASN A 273 29.39 -11.50 3.27
N CYS A 274 29.55 -12.66 2.63
CA CYS A 274 30.83 -13.11 2.09
C CYS A 274 31.39 -12.16 1.00
N PHE A 275 30.52 -11.49 0.26
CA PHE A 275 30.90 -10.45 -0.70
C PHE A 275 31.09 -9.06 -0.08
N GLY A 276 31.09 -8.94 1.24
CA GLY A 276 31.36 -7.70 1.97
C GLY A 276 30.16 -6.75 2.10
N LEU A 277 28.93 -7.21 1.82
CA LEU A 277 27.73 -6.44 2.09
C LEU A 277 27.40 -6.48 3.58
N ASP A 278 27.24 -5.30 4.19
CA ASP A 278 26.79 -5.18 5.60
C ASP A 278 25.29 -5.43 5.68
N VAL A 279 24.92 -6.67 5.99
CA VAL A 279 23.53 -7.14 6.09
C VAL A 279 22.71 -6.26 7.05
N VAL A 280 23.30 -5.87 8.18
CA VAL A 280 22.63 -5.09 9.22
C VAL A 280 22.26 -3.70 8.71
N ARG A 281 23.21 -3.01 8.09
CA ARG A 281 22.97 -1.65 7.54
C ARG A 281 21.89 -1.65 6.48
N TRP A 282 21.89 -2.64 5.59
CA TRP A 282 20.88 -2.70 4.51
C TRP A 282 19.49 -3.03 5.05
N LYS A 283 19.36 -3.91 6.04
CA LYS A 283 18.09 -4.17 6.71
C LYS A 283 17.56 -2.91 7.42
N ILE A 284 18.43 -2.20 8.15
CA ILE A 284 18.07 -0.93 8.81
C ILE A 284 17.58 0.09 7.77
N THR A 285 18.29 0.24 6.65
CA THR A 285 17.92 1.17 5.58
C THR A 285 16.53 0.84 5.00
N ALA A 286 16.25 -0.42 4.74
CA ALA A 286 14.94 -0.86 4.25
C ALA A 286 13.82 -0.58 5.28
N PHE A 287 14.08 -0.82 6.57
CA PHE A 287 13.12 -0.53 7.63
C PHE A 287 12.87 0.97 7.81
N LEU A 288 13.92 1.79 7.76
CA LEU A 288 13.79 3.25 7.84
C LEU A 288 12.91 3.79 6.71
N ILE A 289 13.21 3.43 5.46
CA ILE A 289 12.47 3.91 4.30
C ILE A 289 11.04 3.37 4.31
N GLY A 290 10.86 2.08 4.58
CA GLY A 290 9.55 1.45 4.58
C GLY A 290 8.64 2.02 5.67
N ASN A 291 9.11 2.10 6.92
CA ASN A 291 8.31 2.63 8.03
C ASN A 291 8.09 4.15 7.92
N PHE A 292 9.02 4.89 7.30
CA PHE A 292 8.79 6.30 6.99
C PHE A 292 7.57 6.51 6.08
N LEU A 293 7.47 5.73 5.01
CA LEU A 293 6.31 5.78 4.11
C LEU A 293 5.02 5.36 4.82
N ILE A 294 5.06 4.29 5.63
CA ILE A 294 3.93 3.83 6.41
C ILE A 294 3.47 4.90 7.39
N GLY A 295 4.42 5.54 8.10
CA GLY A 295 4.12 6.57 9.11
C GLY A 295 3.53 7.84 8.49
N ILE A 296 4.03 8.32 7.35
CA ILE A 296 3.44 9.49 6.66
C ILE A 296 1.99 9.18 6.24
N ALA A 297 1.75 7.99 5.67
CA ALA A 297 0.40 7.58 5.28
C ALA A 297 -0.53 7.52 6.49
N GLY A 298 -0.05 6.98 7.62
CA GLY A 298 -0.80 6.95 8.87
C GLY A 298 -1.10 8.34 9.42
N ALA A 299 -0.13 9.26 9.40
CA ALA A 299 -0.33 10.63 9.86
C ALA A 299 -1.41 11.36 9.05
N LEU A 300 -1.41 11.21 7.73
CA LEU A 300 -2.45 11.78 6.88
C LEU A 300 -3.80 11.10 7.11
N PHE A 301 -3.83 9.77 7.29
CA PHE A 301 -5.05 9.03 7.57
C PHE A 301 -5.73 9.47 8.87
N GLY A 302 -4.95 9.74 9.94
CA GLY A 302 -5.45 10.28 11.19
C GLY A 302 -6.14 11.64 11.00
N MET A 303 -5.57 12.52 10.16
CA MET A 303 -6.16 13.83 9.84
C MET A 303 -7.43 13.72 8.99
N VAL A 304 -7.48 12.75 8.06
CA VAL A 304 -8.66 12.47 7.22
C VAL A 304 -9.81 11.92 8.03
N GLY A 305 -9.53 10.96 8.93
CA GLY A 305 -10.54 10.31 9.76
C GLY A 305 -11.05 11.19 10.91
N GLY A 306 -10.30 12.23 11.31
CA GLY A 306 -10.67 13.12 12.41
C GLY A 306 -10.65 12.46 13.80
N PHE A 307 -10.30 11.17 13.88
CA PHE A 307 -10.27 10.40 15.11
C PHE A 307 -9.29 9.22 15.02
N VAL A 308 -8.52 9.00 16.08
CA VAL A 308 -7.60 7.87 16.21
C VAL A 308 -7.86 7.11 17.50
N ALA A 309 -7.94 5.78 17.43
CA ALA A 309 -8.13 4.92 18.59
C ALA A 309 -7.22 3.68 18.49
N PRO A 310 -6.80 3.06 19.63
CA PRO A 310 -5.92 1.91 19.64
C PRO A 310 -6.49 0.72 18.85
N ASN A 311 -7.82 0.57 18.84
CA ASN A 311 -8.52 -0.50 18.15
C ASN A 311 -8.46 -0.40 16.60
N ASN A 312 -8.03 0.73 16.05
CA ASN A 312 -7.86 0.91 14.61
C ASN A 312 -6.47 0.46 14.10
N TYR A 313 -5.56 0.06 15.01
CA TYR A 313 -4.17 -0.28 14.68
C TYR A 313 -3.74 -1.59 15.33
N THR A 314 -4.58 -2.60 15.20
CA THR A 314 -4.36 -3.93 15.78
C THR A 314 -3.43 -4.79 14.92
N PHE A 315 -2.97 -5.90 15.46
CA PHE A 315 -2.28 -6.93 14.67
C PHE A 315 -3.16 -7.44 13.50
N ALA A 316 -4.48 -7.55 13.70
CA ALA A 316 -5.39 -7.96 12.64
C ALA A 316 -5.37 -6.96 11.45
N ASP A 317 -5.26 -5.65 11.72
CA ASP A 317 -5.14 -4.64 10.66
C ASP A 317 -3.78 -4.72 9.94
N SER A 318 -2.72 -5.15 10.65
CA SER A 318 -1.44 -5.47 10.00
C SER A 318 -1.55 -6.64 9.01
N LEU A 319 -2.39 -7.64 9.31
CA LEU A 319 -2.65 -8.75 8.38
C LEU A 319 -3.34 -8.29 7.10
N ILE A 320 -4.17 -7.24 7.16
CA ILE A 320 -4.75 -6.62 5.94
C ILE A 320 -3.65 -6.10 5.02
N LEU A 321 -2.70 -5.31 5.55
CA LEU A 321 -1.58 -4.78 4.78
C LEU A 321 -0.70 -5.89 4.19
N VAL A 322 -0.44 -6.95 4.95
CA VAL A 322 0.30 -8.12 4.48
C VAL A 322 -0.50 -8.88 3.41
N SER A 323 -1.82 -8.98 3.57
CA SER A 323 -2.70 -9.61 2.57
C SER A 323 -2.67 -8.86 1.24
N ILE A 324 -2.67 -7.52 1.28
CA ILE A 324 -2.50 -6.68 0.08
C ILE A 324 -1.16 -6.97 -0.58
N LEU A 325 -0.09 -7.06 0.21
CA LEU A 325 1.25 -7.33 -0.28
C LEU A 325 1.36 -8.71 -0.98
N LEU A 326 0.81 -9.75 -0.36
CA LEU A 326 0.80 -11.10 -0.91
C LEU A 326 -0.09 -11.21 -2.15
N LEU A 327 -1.29 -10.63 -2.09
CA LEU A 327 -2.23 -10.61 -3.22
C LEU A 327 -1.64 -9.85 -4.41
N GLY A 328 -1.07 -8.69 -4.18
CA GLY A 328 -0.51 -7.83 -5.24
C GLY A 328 0.70 -8.44 -5.94
N GLY A 329 1.48 -9.21 -5.20
CA GLY A 329 2.74 -9.80 -5.62
C GLY A 329 3.95 -9.07 -5.03
N ILE A 330 4.71 -9.81 -4.23
CA ILE A 330 5.86 -9.30 -3.51
C ILE A 330 6.90 -8.74 -4.49
N GLY A 331 7.26 -7.47 -4.32
CA GLY A 331 8.26 -6.80 -5.14
C GLY A 331 7.71 -6.09 -6.39
N ASN A 332 6.40 -6.10 -6.63
CA ASN A 332 5.80 -5.36 -7.75
C ASN A 332 4.89 -4.21 -7.25
N PRO A 333 5.32 -2.93 -7.36
CA PRO A 333 4.54 -1.78 -6.91
C PRO A 333 3.16 -1.64 -7.56
N TRP A 334 3.03 -1.98 -8.85
CA TRP A 334 1.75 -1.89 -9.56
C TRP A 334 0.73 -2.91 -9.05
N GLY A 335 1.19 -4.13 -8.77
CA GLY A 335 0.34 -5.16 -8.20
C GLY A 335 -0.24 -4.76 -6.85
N LEU A 336 0.52 -4.02 -6.04
CA LEU A 336 0.06 -3.55 -4.74
C LEU A 336 -1.10 -2.58 -4.84
N VAL A 337 -1.06 -1.62 -5.78
CA VAL A 337 -2.16 -0.66 -5.97
C VAL A 337 -3.44 -1.39 -6.38
N VAL A 338 -3.34 -2.36 -7.31
CA VAL A 338 -4.50 -3.16 -7.73
C VAL A 338 -5.04 -4.01 -6.56
N ALA A 339 -4.15 -4.65 -5.80
CA ALA A 339 -4.54 -5.44 -4.64
C ALA A 339 -5.19 -4.58 -3.55
N THR A 340 -4.69 -3.37 -3.31
CA THR A 340 -5.27 -2.44 -2.35
C THR A 340 -6.70 -2.06 -2.73
N ILE A 341 -6.96 -1.79 -4.01
CA ILE A 341 -8.32 -1.52 -4.48
C ILE A 341 -9.23 -2.71 -4.15
N ILE A 342 -8.81 -3.93 -4.45
CA ILE A 342 -9.62 -5.13 -4.19
C ILE A 342 -9.87 -5.31 -2.69
N VAL A 343 -8.81 -5.28 -1.88
CA VAL A 343 -8.90 -5.57 -0.43
C VAL A 343 -9.67 -4.50 0.34
N VAL A 344 -9.59 -3.23 -0.08
CA VAL A 344 -10.30 -2.14 0.61
C VAL A 344 -11.73 -1.98 0.09
N VAL A 345 -11.94 -1.97 -1.24
CA VAL A 345 -13.26 -1.64 -1.81
C VAL A 345 -14.26 -2.79 -1.66
N VAL A 346 -13.82 -4.05 -1.84
CA VAL A 346 -14.75 -5.19 -1.86
C VAL A 346 -15.47 -5.38 -0.52
N PRO A 347 -14.82 -5.44 0.64
CA PRO A 347 -15.52 -5.59 1.92
C PRO A 347 -16.41 -4.41 2.28
N GLU A 348 -15.98 -3.18 1.97
CA GLU A 348 -16.77 -1.97 2.24
C GLU A 348 -18.05 -1.90 1.41
N LYS A 349 -18.05 -2.44 0.21
CA LYS A 349 -19.25 -2.53 -0.63
C LYS A 349 -20.17 -3.69 -0.24
N LEU A 350 -19.63 -4.75 0.36
CA LEU A 350 -20.39 -5.92 0.81
C LEU A 350 -20.79 -5.78 2.29
N GLN A 351 -21.71 -4.87 2.62
CA GLN A 351 -22.16 -4.58 3.99
C GLN A 351 -22.59 -5.85 4.76
N THR A 352 -23.25 -6.80 4.09
CA THR A 352 -23.70 -8.07 4.69
C THR A 352 -22.54 -8.95 5.17
N ILE A 353 -21.34 -8.77 4.61
CA ILE A 353 -20.16 -9.60 4.88
C ILE A 353 -19.06 -8.82 5.61
N GLN A 354 -19.31 -7.56 5.93
CA GLN A 354 -18.31 -6.68 6.55
C GLN A 354 -17.80 -7.22 7.90
N GLU A 355 -18.66 -7.88 8.67
CA GLU A 355 -18.27 -8.53 9.93
C GLU A 355 -17.25 -9.68 9.71
N TYR A 356 -17.29 -10.32 8.54
CA TYR A 356 -16.40 -11.43 8.17
C TYR A 356 -15.16 -10.99 7.38
N ARG A 357 -14.84 -9.68 7.36
CA ARG A 357 -13.75 -9.13 6.55
C ARG A 357 -12.40 -9.85 6.75
N PHE A 358 -12.04 -10.19 7.99
CA PHE A 358 -10.81 -10.93 8.28
C PHE A 358 -10.82 -12.35 7.72
N LEU A 359 -11.98 -13.02 7.76
CA LEU A 359 -12.16 -14.34 7.14
C LEU A 359 -11.99 -14.25 5.62
N LEU A 360 -12.56 -13.21 4.99
CA LEU A 360 -12.40 -12.96 3.55
C LEU A 360 -10.94 -12.72 3.18
N TYR A 361 -10.20 -11.95 3.98
CA TYR A 361 -8.77 -11.72 3.75
C TYR A 361 -7.97 -13.02 3.87
N ALA A 362 -8.22 -13.82 4.91
CA ALA A 362 -7.55 -15.09 5.07
C ALA A 362 -7.84 -16.05 3.91
N LEU A 363 -9.10 -16.16 3.50
CA LEU A 363 -9.51 -16.99 2.35
C LEU A 363 -8.85 -16.50 1.05
N MET A 364 -8.81 -15.20 0.83
CA MET A 364 -8.20 -14.57 -0.35
C MET A 364 -6.69 -14.86 -0.41
N VAL A 365 -5.99 -14.73 0.72
CA VAL A 365 -4.55 -15.06 0.82
C VAL A 365 -4.32 -16.53 0.54
N ILE A 366 -5.11 -17.43 1.15
CA ILE A 366 -4.99 -18.87 0.92
C ILE A 366 -5.23 -19.21 -0.56
N ALA A 367 -6.28 -18.64 -1.16
CA ALA A 367 -6.58 -18.85 -2.57
C ALA A 367 -5.43 -18.38 -3.47
N VAL A 368 -4.87 -17.18 -3.22
CA VAL A 368 -3.75 -16.67 -4.01
C VAL A 368 -2.51 -17.54 -3.86
N LEU A 369 -2.14 -17.91 -2.62
CA LEU A 369 -0.97 -18.75 -2.39
C LEU A 369 -1.14 -20.16 -3.00
N LEU A 370 -2.36 -20.69 -3.07
CA LEU A 370 -2.65 -22.00 -3.64
C LEU A 370 -2.62 -21.98 -5.18
N PHE A 371 -3.23 -20.96 -5.81
CA PHE A 371 -3.40 -20.92 -7.27
C PHE A 371 -2.35 -20.08 -7.98
N ARG A 372 -1.83 -19.03 -7.31
CA ARG A 372 -0.89 -18.09 -7.91
C ARG A 372 0.07 -17.50 -6.86
N PRO A 373 1.06 -18.29 -6.39
CA PRO A 373 1.97 -17.89 -5.31
C PRO A 373 2.80 -16.64 -5.62
N GLU A 374 2.90 -16.25 -6.90
CA GLU A 374 3.59 -15.02 -7.34
C GLU A 374 2.73 -13.76 -7.20
N GLY A 375 1.46 -13.88 -6.78
CA GLY A 375 0.49 -12.79 -6.69
C GLY A 375 -0.19 -12.45 -8.02
N LEU A 376 -1.00 -11.36 -8.04
CA LEU A 376 -1.74 -10.92 -9.24
C LEU A 376 -0.78 -10.47 -10.34
N LEU A 377 0.22 -9.66 -9.99
CA LEU A 377 1.24 -9.20 -10.91
C LEU A 377 2.63 -9.63 -10.41
N PRO A 378 3.24 -10.66 -11.01
CA PRO A 378 4.55 -11.13 -10.59
C PRO A 378 5.61 -10.04 -10.77
N ARG A 379 6.65 -10.10 -9.95
CA ARG A 379 7.77 -9.18 -10.06
C ARG A 379 8.48 -9.37 -11.39
N PRO A 380 8.69 -8.31 -12.20
CA PRO A 380 9.44 -8.41 -13.43
C PRO A 380 10.91 -8.75 -13.14
N VAL A 381 11.48 -9.66 -13.91
CA VAL A 381 12.91 -10.00 -13.82
C VAL A 381 13.73 -8.77 -14.22
N ARG A 382 14.59 -8.31 -13.32
CA ARG A 382 15.45 -7.15 -13.56
C ARG A 382 16.67 -7.51 -14.40
N ARG A 383 16.97 -6.65 -15.34
CA ARG A 383 18.20 -6.73 -16.13
C ARG A 383 19.15 -5.63 -15.65
N TYR A 384 20.16 -6.02 -14.88
CA TYR A 384 21.17 -5.08 -14.38
C TYR A 384 22.22 -4.73 -15.42
N PHE A 385 22.46 -5.63 -16.39
CA PHE A 385 23.43 -5.41 -17.45
C PHE A 385 22.75 -5.34 -18.82
N PRO A 386 22.98 -4.25 -19.60
CA PRO A 386 22.51 -4.20 -20.99
C PRO A 386 23.18 -5.29 -21.80
N GLY A 387 22.39 -6.16 -22.43
CA GLY A 387 22.92 -7.23 -23.30
C GLY A 387 23.04 -8.61 -22.66
N TRP A 388 22.91 -8.75 -21.35
CA TRP A 388 22.90 -10.08 -20.74
C TRP A 388 21.56 -10.78 -21.05
N ARG A 389 21.65 -11.92 -21.73
CA ARG A 389 20.50 -12.82 -21.99
C ARG A 389 20.71 -14.05 -21.11
N PRO A 390 19.75 -14.40 -20.24
CA PRO A 390 19.81 -15.64 -19.48
C PRO A 390 19.69 -16.87 -20.41
#